data_e782bf89c18c1dfd0fb82c8da543ac4e
#
_entry.id   e782bf89c18c1dfd0fb82c8da543ac4e
#
_cell.length_a   1.000
_cell.length_b   1.000
_cell.length_c   1.000
_cell.angle_alpha   90.00
_cell.angle_beta   90.00
_cell.angle_gamma   90.00
#
_symmetry.space_group_name_H-M   'P 1'
#
loop_
_entity.id
_entity.type
_entity.pdbx_description
1 polymer ?
#
loop_
_entity_poly.entity_id
_entity_poly.type
_entity_poly.pdbx_seq_one_letter_code
_entity_poly.pdbx_strand_id
1 'polypeptide(L)'
;MKTLIFLVLLALPVFGVSQSVQLEEYSGNITLEELKEIVLTLASDEFEGRDTGTKGQKLAAEYLRKQFIEIGLEGPSESGDPYYQEFSLSRSGFQTLSLIRGVDSLFSDKELVLVGQCPPMDLETELIFVGYGIDDPIYSDYPVDLSLEGKLVAFMSGEPKEKNGKYLISGTYLPQYTDRGLTKAKIALKKGAIGAIMINPDQEQVKKLASMNKRFRSGMQLRLPQQETEGKSISGVIHIGIDDAAILFNTSTSSILKTVEKMDKGKTQTGKYVSSVKASLISSGANVETENVVGLIKGSELPDEYVILTAHYDHLGKREKSIYNGADDNATGTAALVEVAETFMQM
;
A
#
# COMPACT_ATOMS: atom_id res chain seq x y z
N MET A 1 -10.81 -36.05 76.95
CA MET A 1 -11.87 -36.11 75.94
C MET A 1 -11.79 -34.84 75.09
N LYS A 2 -11.23 -34.94 73.83
CA LYS A 2 -11.14 -33.84 72.91
C LYS A 2 -12.22 -34.09 71.85
N THR A 3 -13.24 -33.23 71.84
CA THR A 3 -14.32 -33.29 70.83
C THR A 3 -13.87 -32.63 69.56
N LEU A 4 -13.79 -33.43 68.51
CA LEU A 4 -13.43 -32.96 67.13
C LEU A 4 -14.73 -32.56 66.45
N ILE A 5 -14.90 -31.23 66.16
CA ILE A 5 -16.01 -30.72 65.39
C ILE A 5 -15.63 -30.80 63.90
N PHE A 6 -16.30 -31.69 63.14
CA PHE A 6 -16.20 -31.78 61.68
C PHE A 6 -17.11 -30.70 61.07
N LEU A 7 -16.48 -29.72 60.44
CA LEU A 7 -17.18 -28.71 59.64
C LEU A 7 -17.34 -29.30 58.22
N VAL A 8 -18.58 -29.68 57.88
CA VAL A 8 -18.92 -30.12 56.52
C VAL A 8 -19.21 -28.85 55.71
N LEU A 9 -18.27 -28.48 54.86
CA LEU A 9 -18.51 -27.44 53.83
C LEU A 9 -19.36 -28.05 52.70
N LEU A 10 -20.65 -27.69 52.66
CA LEU A 10 -21.52 -27.95 51.51
C LEU A 10 -21.10 -27.01 50.36
N ALA A 11 -20.36 -27.52 49.40
CA ALA A 11 -20.14 -26.84 48.13
C ALA A 11 -21.43 -26.95 47.29
N LEU A 12 -22.22 -25.90 47.29
CA LEU A 12 -23.31 -25.74 46.33
C LEU A 12 -22.68 -25.48 44.96
N PRO A 13 -22.99 -26.27 43.91
CA PRO A 13 -22.58 -25.91 42.56
C PRO A 13 -23.36 -24.67 42.17
N VAL A 14 -22.67 -23.55 42.00
CA VAL A 14 -23.19 -22.39 41.32
C VAL A 14 -23.30 -22.81 39.84
N PHE A 15 -24.47 -23.28 39.44
CA PHE A 15 -24.82 -23.35 38.04
C PHE A 15 -24.90 -21.91 37.54
N GLY A 16 -23.82 -21.44 36.91
CA GLY A 16 -23.89 -20.28 36.05
C GLY A 16 -24.87 -20.62 34.95
N VAL A 17 -26.07 -20.08 35.02
CA VAL A 17 -26.98 -20.02 33.89
C VAL A 17 -26.32 -19.08 32.93
N SER A 18 -25.52 -19.63 32.00
CA SER A 18 -25.19 -18.93 30.75
C SER A 18 -26.55 -18.66 30.11
N GLN A 19 -26.99 -17.42 30.13
CA GLN A 19 -28.02 -16.98 29.21
C GLN A 19 -27.44 -17.20 27.82
N SER A 20 -27.78 -18.34 27.21
CA SER A 20 -27.67 -18.47 25.78
C SER A 20 -28.67 -17.43 25.22
N VAL A 21 -28.12 -16.27 24.83
CA VAL A 21 -28.87 -15.35 23.97
C VAL A 21 -29.39 -16.25 22.85
N GLN A 22 -30.70 -16.26 22.65
CA GLN A 22 -31.30 -17.04 21.57
C GLN A 22 -30.95 -16.32 20.27
N LEU A 23 -29.71 -16.50 19.80
CA LEU A 23 -29.20 -15.92 18.55
C LEU A 23 -30.13 -16.23 17.36
N GLU A 24 -30.83 -17.37 17.43
CA GLU A 24 -31.81 -17.78 16.42
C GLU A 24 -33.03 -16.85 16.36
N GLU A 25 -33.43 -16.23 17.48
CA GLU A 25 -34.58 -15.31 17.52
C GLU A 25 -34.28 -14.01 16.80
N TYR A 26 -33.06 -13.48 16.96
CA TYR A 26 -32.67 -12.21 16.35
C TYR A 26 -32.12 -12.36 14.92
N SER A 27 -31.52 -13.51 14.57
CA SER A 27 -31.03 -13.75 13.23
C SER A 27 -32.10 -13.73 12.16
N GLY A 28 -33.37 -13.98 12.55
CA GLY A 28 -34.53 -13.88 11.66
C GLY A 28 -34.89 -12.44 11.25
N ASN A 29 -34.34 -11.44 11.92
CA ASN A 29 -34.58 -10.03 11.61
C ASN A 29 -33.76 -9.58 10.41
N ILE A 30 -32.66 -10.26 10.07
CA ILE A 30 -31.86 -9.99 8.87
C ILE A 30 -32.54 -10.67 7.70
N THR A 31 -33.10 -9.89 6.78
CA THR A 31 -33.82 -10.45 5.63
C THR A 31 -33.01 -10.33 4.33
N LEU A 32 -33.21 -11.29 3.45
CA LEU A 32 -32.58 -11.27 2.13
C LEU A 32 -33.07 -10.08 1.27
N GLU A 33 -34.32 -9.70 1.46
CA GLU A 33 -34.95 -8.60 0.76
C GLU A 33 -34.30 -7.26 1.12
N GLU A 34 -34.09 -6.96 2.41
CA GLU A 34 -33.46 -5.73 2.89
C GLU A 34 -31.99 -5.68 2.50
N LEU A 35 -31.23 -6.75 2.74
CA LEU A 35 -29.84 -6.86 2.24
C LEU A 35 -29.75 -6.57 0.74
N LYS A 36 -30.65 -7.13 -0.05
CA LYS A 36 -30.67 -6.96 -1.49
C LYS A 36 -31.01 -5.53 -1.89
N GLU A 37 -31.95 -4.88 -1.20
CA GLU A 37 -32.32 -3.48 -1.44
C GLU A 37 -31.14 -2.54 -1.23
N ILE A 38 -30.41 -2.69 -0.11
CA ILE A 38 -29.24 -1.88 0.21
C ILE A 38 -28.13 -2.11 -0.84
N VAL A 39 -27.85 -3.38 -1.19
CA VAL A 39 -26.82 -3.70 -2.19
C VAL A 39 -27.19 -3.11 -3.56
N LEU A 40 -28.43 -3.29 -4.03
CA LEU A 40 -28.87 -2.77 -5.32
C LEU A 40 -28.85 -1.24 -5.36
N THR A 41 -29.16 -0.57 -4.26
CA THR A 41 -29.07 0.88 -4.12
C THR A 41 -27.62 1.35 -4.22
N LEU A 42 -26.74 0.85 -3.36
CA LEU A 42 -25.33 1.23 -3.34
C LEU A 42 -24.60 0.89 -4.64
N ALA A 43 -24.95 -0.21 -5.27
CA ALA A 43 -24.35 -0.65 -6.54
C ALA A 43 -25.08 -0.13 -7.78
N SER A 44 -26.01 0.82 -7.64
CA SER A 44 -26.67 1.42 -8.81
C SER A 44 -25.74 2.39 -9.56
N ASP A 45 -26.04 2.64 -10.82
CA ASP A 45 -25.30 3.61 -11.65
C ASP A 45 -25.43 5.04 -11.13
N GLU A 46 -26.48 5.34 -10.36
CA GLU A 46 -26.68 6.65 -9.75
C GLU A 46 -25.56 7.02 -8.76
N PHE A 47 -25.03 6.02 -8.05
CA PHE A 47 -23.93 6.17 -7.11
C PHE A 47 -22.55 6.19 -7.79
N GLU A 48 -22.49 6.12 -9.11
CA GLU A 48 -21.30 6.35 -9.92
C GLU A 48 -20.09 5.48 -9.52
N GLY A 49 -20.32 4.33 -8.88
CA GLY A 49 -19.28 3.44 -8.38
C GLY A 49 -18.51 3.98 -7.17
N ARG A 50 -19.00 5.02 -6.49
CA ARG A 50 -18.62 5.47 -5.14
C ARG A 50 -17.13 5.75 -4.92
N ASP A 51 -16.38 6.26 -5.95
CA ASP A 51 -14.96 6.59 -5.74
C ASP A 51 -14.82 7.67 -4.64
N THR A 52 -13.91 7.44 -3.71
CA THR A 52 -13.71 8.26 -2.49
C THR A 52 -13.56 9.75 -2.84
N GLY A 53 -14.35 10.58 -2.17
CA GLY A 53 -14.38 12.05 -2.36
C GLY A 53 -15.13 12.51 -3.62
N THR A 54 -15.75 11.60 -4.39
CA THR A 54 -16.58 11.97 -5.53
C THR A 54 -18.06 12.14 -5.13
N LYS A 55 -18.85 12.69 -6.05
CA LYS A 55 -20.29 12.82 -5.87
C LYS A 55 -20.95 11.47 -5.50
N GLY A 56 -20.54 10.39 -6.16
CA GLY A 56 -21.12 9.07 -5.91
C GLY A 56 -20.85 8.57 -4.48
N GLN A 57 -19.64 8.80 -3.94
CA GLN A 57 -19.33 8.48 -2.55
C GLN A 57 -20.16 9.32 -1.58
N LYS A 58 -20.34 10.63 -1.85
CA LYS A 58 -21.16 11.51 -1.01
C LYS A 58 -22.65 11.10 -0.99
N LEU A 59 -23.19 10.65 -2.12
CA LEU A 59 -24.53 10.09 -2.18
C LEU A 59 -24.66 8.82 -1.34
N ALA A 60 -23.65 7.94 -1.36
CA ALA A 60 -23.62 6.74 -0.55
C ALA A 60 -23.53 7.07 0.95
N ALA A 61 -22.69 8.03 1.33
CA ALA A 61 -22.61 8.50 2.72
C ALA A 61 -23.96 9.03 3.23
N GLU A 62 -24.63 9.85 2.44
CA GLU A 62 -25.96 10.39 2.79
C GLU A 62 -27.04 9.30 2.88
N TYR A 63 -26.99 8.30 1.99
CA TYR A 63 -27.88 7.14 2.05
C TYR A 63 -27.68 6.36 3.36
N LEU A 64 -26.43 6.01 3.69
CA LEU A 64 -26.11 5.27 4.91
C LEU A 64 -26.43 6.07 6.17
N ARG A 65 -26.18 7.37 6.18
CA ARG A 65 -26.58 8.27 7.26
C ARG A 65 -28.09 8.21 7.52
N LYS A 66 -28.91 8.23 6.46
CA LYS A 66 -30.36 8.10 6.59
C LYS A 66 -30.75 6.75 7.18
N GLN A 67 -30.15 5.65 6.71
CA GLN A 67 -30.36 4.34 7.29
C GLN A 67 -30.04 4.32 8.79
N PHE A 68 -28.91 4.88 9.22
CA PHE A 68 -28.53 4.94 10.63
C PHE A 68 -29.51 5.75 11.50
N ILE A 69 -30.06 6.86 10.96
CA ILE A 69 -31.09 7.64 11.61
C ILE A 69 -32.41 6.84 11.72
N GLU A 70 -32.81 6.17 10.64
CA GLU A 70 -34.08 5.40 10.59
C GLU A 70 -34.07 4.22 11.57
N ILE A 71 -32.96 3.52 11.71
CA ILE A 71 -32.79 2.47 12.73
C ILE A 71 -32.57 3.02 14.15
N GLY A 72 -32.36 4.30 14.32
CA GLY A 72 -32.28 4.95 15.65
C GLY A 72 -30.90 4.94 16.29
N LEU A 73 -29.80 4.74 15.51
CA LEU A 73 -28.44 4.86 16.03
C LEU A 73 -28.17 6.30 16.52
N GLU A 74 -27.29 6.43 17.53
CA GLU A 74 -26.77 7.73 17.92
C GLU A 74 -25.58 8.12 17.03
N GLY A 75 -25.49 9.40 16.66
CA GLY A 75 -24.31 9.94 15.96
C GLY A 75 -23.25 10.35 16.98
N PRO A 76 -22.09 9.70 17.04
CA PRO A 76 -21.09 9.97 18.06
C PRO A 76 -20.13 11.12 17.73
N SER A 77 -20.20 11.76 16.55
CA SER A 77 -19.28 12.83 16.17
C SER A 77 -19.61 14.12 16.94
N GLU A 78 -18.57 14.76 17.48
CA GLU A 78 -18.68 16.00 18.25
C GLU A 78 -18.63 17.25 17.36
N SER A 79 -18.25 17.12 16.08
CA SER A 79 -18.09 18.23 15.14
C SER A 79 -18.86 17.96 13.84
N GLY A 80 -19.56 19.00 13.34
CA GLY A 80 -20.31 18.92 12.09
C GLY A 80 -21.58 18.07 12.22
N ASP A 81 -21.85 17.20 11.25
CA ASP A 81 -22.94 16.25 11.31
C ASP A 81 -22.58 15.11 12.28
N PRO A 82 -23.46 14.77 13.24
CA PRO A 82 -23.13 13.77 14.25
C PRO A 82 -22.85 12.37 13.68
N TYR A 83 -23.31 12.06 12.47
CA TYR A 83 -23.09 10.76 11.82
C TYR A 83 -21.86 10.74 10.91
N TYR A 84 -21.11 11.85 10.75
CA TYR A 84 -19.94 11.92 9.91
C TYR A 84 -18.67 12.15 10.73
N GLN A 85 -17.69 11.28 10.52
CA GLN A 85 -16.32 11.55 10.91
C GLN A 85 -15.59 12.03 9.68
N GLU A 86 -15.53 13.36 9.51
CA GLU A 86 -14.90 14.01 8.36
C GLU A 86 -13.38 13.99 8.48
N PHE A 87 -12.69 13.76 7.37
CA PHE A 87 -11.23 13.84 7.28
C PHE A 87 -10.76 14.09 5.85
N SER A 88 -9.53 14.61 5.74
CA SER A 88 -8.89 14.83 4.45
C SER A 88 -7.96 13.67 4.11
N LEU A 89 -7.93 13.28 2.85
CA LEU A 89 -6.95 12.39 2.28
C LEU A 89 -6.08 13.13 1.28
N SER A 90 -4.81 12.78 1.22
CA SER A 90 -3.96 13.18 0.11
C SER A 90 -4.12 12.16 -1.02
N ARG A 91 -4.64 12.60 -2.14
CA ARG A 91 -4.65 11.83 -3.39
C ARG A 91 -3.29 12.06 -4.04
N SER A 92 -2.38 11.10 -3.93
CA SER A 92 -1.13 11.19 -4.67
C SER A 92 -1.46 11.09 -6.16
N GLY A 93 -1.40 12.23 -6.82
CA GLY A 93 -1.55 12.33 -8.26
C GLY A 93 -0.39 11.66 -8.99
N PHE A 94 -0.45 11.64 -10.31
CA PHE A 94 0.58 11.10 -11.17
C PHE A 94 1.95 11.62 -10.77
N GLN A 95 2.83 10.73 -10.31
CA GLN A 95 4.23 11.06 -10.20
C GLN A 95 4.83 10.98 -11.61
N THR A 96 5.06 12.11 -12.25
CA THR A 96 5.84 12.13 -13.47
C THR A 96 7.30 12.06 -13.08
N LEU A 97 7.92 10.93 -13.39
CA LEU A 97 9.36 10.74 -13.21
C LEU A 97 10.04 10.89 -14.56
N SER A 98 11.10 11.69 -14.59
CA SER A 98 12.02 11.76 -15.72
C SER A 98 13.46 11.67 -15.27
N LEU A 99 14.27 10.99 -16.07
CA LEU A 99 15.72 10.96 -15.96
C LEU A 99 16.30 11.48 -17.28
N ILE A 100 17.07 12.55 -17.24
CA ILE A 100 17.59 13.23 -18.41
C ILE A 100 19.11 13.21 -18.34
N ARG A 101 19.75 12.81 -19.45
CA ARG A 101 21.18 12.90 -19.66
C ARG A 101 21.47 13.55 -20.99
N GLY A 102 21.94 14.79 -20.98
CA GLY A 102 22.16 15.57 -22.21
C GLY A 102 20.87 15.76 -23.00
N VAL A 103 20.80 15.18 -24.20
CA VAL A 103 19.60 15.20 -25.06
C VAL A 103 18.68 14.00 -24.86
N ASP A 104 19.16 12.97 -24.18
CA ASP A 104 18.43 11.74 -23.94
C ASP A 104 17.52 11.90 -22.73
N SER A 105 16.27 11.46 -22.83
CA SER A 105 15.26 11.59 -21.79
C SER A 105 14.47 10.29 -21.65
N LEU A 106 14.37 9.79 -20.41
CA LEU A 106 13.55 8.64 -20.03
C LEU A 106 12.37 9.13 -19.20
N PHE A 107 11.19 8.61 -19.44
CA PHE A 107 9.97 9.04 -18.75
C PHE A 107 9.22 7.86 -18.12
N SER A 108 8.56 8.13 -16.99
CA SER A 108 7.57 7.19 -16.45
C SER A 108 6.48 6.91 -17.48
N ASP A 109 5.89 5.73 -17.40
CA ASP A 109 4.88 5.19 -18.31
C ASP A 109 5.39 4.72 -19.68
N LYS A 110 6.69 4.80 -19.92
CA LYS A 110 7.35 4.26 -21.13
C LYS A 110 8.55 3.39 -20.77
N GLU A 111 9.58 4.03 -20.21
CA GLU A 111 10.88 3.40 -19.91
C GLU A 111 11.10 3.19 -18.40
N LEU A 112 10.41 3.97 -17.55
CA LEU A 112 10.64 3.98 -16.11
C LEU A 112 9.44 3.42 -15.35
N VAL A 113 9.69 2.64 -14.31
CA VAL A 113 8.68 2.15 -13.38
C VAL A 113 9.10 2.50 -11.96
N LEU A 114 8.32 3.31 -11.26
CA LEU A 114 8.54 3.57 -9.85
C LEU A 114 7.81 2.51 -9.00
N VAL A 115 8.55 1.81 -8.16
CA VAL A 115 8.04 0.86 -7.16
C VAL A 115 8.25 1.45 -5.78
N GLY A 116 7.20 1.54 -4.98
CA GLY A 116 7.23 2.22 -3.67
C GLY A 116 7.05 3.72 -3.80
N GLN A 117 7.60 4.48 -2.85
CA GLN A 117 7.47 5.94 -2.76
C GLN A 117 8.82 6.61 -2.82
N CYS A 118 8.91 7.66 -3.62
CA CYS A 118 10.01 8.60 -3.60
C CYS A 118 9.48 10.00 -3.32
N PRO A 119 10.17 10.83 -2.54
CA PRO A 119 9.81 12.22 -2.37
C PRO A 119 9.93 12.97 -3.72
N PRO A 120 9.17 14.05 -3.91
CA PRO A 120 9.39 14.94 -5.04
C PRO A 120 10.85 15.41 -5.09
N MET A 121 11.42 15.47 -6.29
CA MET A 121 12.78 15.92 -6.53
C MET A 121 12.86 16.63 -7.88
N ASP A 122 13.72 17.63 -8.00
CA ASP A 122 14.13 18.24 -9.27
C ASP A 122 15.57 18.74 -9.07
N LEU A 123 16.52 17.90 -9.48
CA LEU A 123 17.93 18.17 -9.22
C LEU A 123 18.84 17.50 -10.26
N GLU A 124 20.02 18.08 -10.45
CA GLU A 124 21.13 17.44 -11.16
C GLU A 124 22.05 16.75 -10.16
N THR A 125 22.39 15.50 -10.44
CA THR A 125 23.23 14.69 -9.57
C THR A 125 24.03 13.65 -10.34
N GLU A 126 25.04 13.10 -9.70
CA GLU A 126 25.73 11.92 -10.22
C GLU A 126 24.88 10.67 -10.05
N LEU A 127 24.83 9.89 -11.11
CA LEU A 127 24.34 8.51 -11.11
C LEU A 127 25.54 7.58 -11.12
N ILE A 128 25.68 6.76 -10.08
CA ILE A 128 26.81 5.82 -9.93
C ILE A 128 26.31 4.36 -9.94
N PHE A 129 26.99 3.52 -10.71
CA PHE A 129 26.73 2.09 -10.76
C PHE A 129 27.40 1.38 -9.55
N VAL A 130 26.62 0.60 -8.80
CA VAL A 130 27.06 -0.09 -7.58
C VAL A 130 26.81 -1.61 -7.67
N GLY A 131 27.15 -2.21 -8.78
CA GLY A 131 27.09 -3.66 -8.96
C GLY A 131 25.66 -4.21 -8.82
N TYR A 132 25.49 -5.20 -7.95
CA TYR A 132 24.17 -5.71 -7.55
C TYR A 132 23.51 -4.90 -6.42
N GLY A 133 24.24 -3.94 -5.82
CA GLY A 133 23.73 -3.12 -4.72
C GLY A 133 23.57 -3.89 -3.40
N ILE A 134 24.39 -4.88 -3.18
CA ILE A 134 24.34 -5.77 -2.01
C ILE A 134 25.42 -5.40 -1.02
N ASP A 135 25.08 -5.41 0.26
CA ASP A 135 26.01 -5.25 1.39
C ASP A 135 25.72 -6.36 2.40
N ASP A 136 26.47 -7.44 2.28
CA ASP A 136 26.31 -8.66 3.08
C ASP A 136 27.70 -9.13 3.53
N PRO A 137 27.86 -9.80 4.69
CA PRO A 137 29.16 -10.31 5.15
C PRO A 137 29.90 -11.22 4.15
N ILE A 138 29.17 -11.90 3.27
CA ILE A 138 29.73 -12.80 2.26
C ILE A 138 30.13 -12.04 0.99
N TYR A 139 29.37 -10.98 0.64
CA TYR A 139 29.55 -10.23 -0.58
C TYR A 139 29.10 -8.77 -0.40
N SER A 140 29.97 -7.82 -0.73
CA SER A 140 29.61 -6.41 -0.73
C SER A 140 30.04 -5.71 -2.02
N ASP A 141 29.11 -4.95 -2.58
CA ASP A 141 29.38 -4.04 -3.70
C ASP A 141 29.86 -2.66 -3.23
N TYR A 142 29.91 -2.40 -1.91
CA TYR A 142 30.18 -1.09 -1.35
C TYR A 142 31.60 -1.03 -0.74
N PRO A 143 32.61 -0.49 -1.47
CA PRO A 143 33.90 -0.19 -0.89
C PRO A 143 33.79 0.75 0.32
N VAL A 144 34.69 0.60 1.29
CA VAL A 144 34.66 1.34 2.56
C VAL A 144 34.76 2.85 2.36
N ASP A 145 35.47 3.29 1.34
CA ASP A 145 35.73 4.69 0.99
C ASP A 145 34.71 5.29 0.01
N LEU A 146 33.71 4.54 -0.39
CA LEU A 146 32.68 5.00 -1.32
C LEU A 146 31.72 5.98 -0.64
N SER A 147 31.71 7.24 -1.09
CA SER A 147 30.69 8.21 -0.70
C SER A 147 29.55 8.22 -1.71
N LEU A 148 28.33 8.00 -1.19
CA LEU A 148 27.09 8.09 -1.97
C LEU A 148 26.27 9.34 -1.62
N GLU A 149 26.81 10.20 -0.75
CA GLU A 149 26.10 11.39 -0.29
C GLU A 149 25.65 12.27 -1.46
N GLY A 150 24.34 12.52 -1.52
CA GLY A 150 23.72 13.33 -2.55
C GLY A 150 23.65 12.69 -3.94
N LYS A 151 23.99 11.40 -4.11
CA LYS A 151 24.02 10.72 -5.41
C LYS A 151 22.84 9.79 -5.61
N LEU A 152 22.48 9.58 -6.88
CA LEU A 152 21.66 8.45 -7.30
C LEU A 152 22.53 7.22 -7.49
N VAL A 153 22.04 6.07 -7.08
CA VAL A 153 22.71 4.79 -7.35
C VAL A 153 21.93 3.95 -8.33
N ALA A 154 22.65 3.21 -9.19
CA ALA A 154 22.07 2.20 -10.05
C ALA A 154 22.68 0.84 -9.75
N PHE A 155 21.86 -0.20 -9.64
CA PHE A 155 22.29 -1.56 -9.41
C PHE A 155 21.53 -2.55 -10.29
N MET A 156 22.15 -3.70 -10.59
CA MET A 156 21.49 -4.77 -11.34
C MET A 156 20.44 -5.47 -10.49
N SER A 157 19.37 -5.90 -11.13
CA SER A 157 18.47 -6.89 -10.54
C SER A 157 19.19 -8.24 -10.36
N GLY A 158 18.68 -9.08 -9.45
CA GLY A 158 19.29 -10.37 -9.16
C GLY A 158 20.47 -10.30 -8.18
N GLU A 159 21.27 -11.34 -8.15
CA GLU A 159 22.38 -11.58 -7.20
C GLU A 159 23.48 -12.38 -7.90
N PRO A 160 24.74 -12.32 -7.41
CA PRO A 160 25.81 -13.12 -7.96
C PRO A 160 25.55 -14.62 -7.78
N LYS A 161 25.90 -15.40 -8.82
CA LYS A 161 25.74 -16.85 -8.86
C LYS A 161 27.07 -17.56 -8.96
N GLU A 162 27.16 -18.68 -8.27
CA GLU A 162 28.24 -19.62 -8.45
C GLU A 162 28.10 -20.40 -9.80
N LYS A 163 29.17 -21.05 -10.22
CA LYS A 163 29.20 -21.85 -11.47
C LYS A 163 28.17 -23.00 -11.47
N ASN A 164 27.81 -23.50 -10.31
CA ASN A 164 26.79 -24.55 -10.10
C ASN A 164 25.35 -24.04 -10.20
N GLY A 165 25.14 -22.72 -10.38
CA GLY A 165 23.85 -22.07 -10.48
C GLY A 165 23.22 -21.66 -9.14
N LYS A 166 23.87 -21.95 -8.02
CA LYS A 166 23.43 -21.47 -6.71
C LYS A 166 23.73 -19.99 -6.55
N TYR A 167 22.90 -19.28 -5.80
CA TYR A 167 23.18 -17.92 -5.42
C TYR A 167 24.26 -17.86 -4.35
N LEU A 168 25.22 -16.97 -4.51
CA LEU A 168 26.41 -16.87 -3.65
C LEU A 168 26.02 -16.56 -2.18
N ILE A 169 25.01 -15.73 -1.98
CA ILE A 169 24.63 -15.23 -0.65
C ILE A 169 23.79 -16.27 0.09
N SER A 170 22.74 -16.79 -0.53
CA SER A 170 21.88 -17.77 0.10
C SER A 170 22.47 -19.18 0.15
N GLY A 171 23.49 -19.47 -0.67
CA GLY A 171 24.06 -20.82 -0.84
C GLY A 171 23.08 -21.83 -1.45
N THR A 172 21.92 -21.37 -1.93
CA THR A 172 20.83 -22.19 -2.46
C THR A 172 20.46 -21.81 -3.89
N TYR A 173 19.49 -22.49 -4.49
CA TYR A 173 18.93 -22.13 -5.80
C TYR A 173 17.86 -21.03 -5.72
N LEU A 174 17.55 -20.53 -4.51
CA LEU A 174 16.60 -19.45 -4.29
C LEU A 174 17.35 -18.15 -3.96
N PRO A 175 17.01 -17.02 -4.61
CA PRO A 175 17.62 -15.74 -4.32
C PRO A 175 17.18 -15.20 -2.95
N GLN A 176 18.04 -14.41 -2.30
CA GLN A 176 17.72 -13.75 -1.03
C GLN A 176 17.00 -12.42 -1.25
N TYR A 177 17.35 -11.69 -2.31
CA TYR A 177 16.81 -10.35 -2.60
C TYR A 177 15.70 -10.42 -3.65
N THR A 178 14.46 -10.75 -3.21
CA THR A 178 13.29 -10.97 -4.09
C THR A 178 12.28 -9.82 -4.10
N ASP A 179 12.49 -8.80 -3.31
CA ASP A 179 11.55 -7.72 -3.01
C ASP A 179 11.56 -6.56 -4.03
N ARG A 180 11.81 -6.84 -5.28
CA ARG A 180 11.88 -5.86 -6.38
C ARG A 180 12.92 -4.75 -6.13
N GLY A 181 14.00 -5.04 -5.42
CA GLY A 181 15.09 -4.12 -5.17
C GLY A 181 14.89 -3.16 -3.98
N LEU A 182 13.80 -3.26 -3.22
CA LEU A 182 13.52 -2.37 -2.10
C LEU A 182 14.57 -2.50 -0.98
N THR A 183 14.99 -3.71 -0.63
CA THR A 183 16.06 -3.92 0.36
C THR A 183 17.39 -3.33 -0.11
N LYS A 184 17.74 -3.51 -1.37
CA LYS A 184 18.96 -2.95 -1.97
C LYS A 184 18.92 -1.41 -2.01
N ALA A 185 17.76 -0.84 -2.34
CA ALA A 185 17.54 0.60 -2.27
C ALA A 185 17.74 1.12 -0.84
N LYS A 186 17.17 0.46 0.17
CA LYS A 186 17.36 0.83 1.59
C LYS A 186 18.83 0.78 2.01
N ILE A 187 19.61 -0.19 1.52
CA ILE A 187 21.06 -0.26 1.77
C ILE A 187 21.74 0.99 1.21
N ALA A 188 21.50 1.33 -0.06
CA ALA A 188 22.08 2.49 -0.71
C ALA A 188 21.72 3.81 0.01
N LEU A 189 20.47 3.97 0.41
CA LEU A 189 19.99 5.15 1.14
C LEU A 189 20.64 5.29 2.52
N LYS A 190 20.84 4.20 3.26
CA LYS A 190 21.59 4.21 4.53
C LYS A 190 23.04 4.63 4.35
N LYS A 191 23.59 4.51 3.14
CA LYS A 191 24.95 4.94 2.79
C LYS A 191 25.01 6.35 2.18
N GLY A 192 23.92 7.13 2.27
CA GLY A 192 23.86 8.53 1.85
C GLY A 192 23.28 8.77 0.45
N ALA A 193 22.89 7.74 -0.28
CA ALA A 193 22.23 7.93 -1.58
C ALA A 193 20.88 8.64 -1.44
N ILE A 194 20.55 9.49 -2.40
CA ILE A 194 19.25 10.21 -2.45
C ILE A 194 18.15 9.46 -3.21
N GLY A 195 18.50 8.37 -3.87
CA GLY A 195 17.57 7.51 -4.60
C GLY A 195 18.27 6.32 -5.22
N ALA A 196 17.48 5.36 -5.67
CA ALA A 196 17.98 4.10 -6.20
C ALA A 196 17.26 3.69 -7.49
N ILE A 197 18.03 3.18 -8.43
CA ILE A 197 17.61 2.70 -9.74
C ILE A 197 17.97 1.22 -9.86
N MET A 198 17.01 0.36 -10.14
CA MET A 198 17.26 -1.04 -10.45
C MET A 198 17.24 -1.27 -11.95
N ILE A 199 18.34 -1.80 -12.48
CA ILE A 199 18.51 -2.16 -13.88
C ILE A 199 18.04 -3.61 -14.07
N ASN A 200 17.05 -3.80 -14.93
CA ASN A 200 16.58 -5.13 -15.32
C ASN A 200 17.23 -5.53 -16.65
N PRO A 201 17.85 -6.71 -16.75
CA PRO A 201 18.40 -7.20 -18.02
C PRO A 201 17.32 -7.44 -19.08
N ASP A 202 16.06 -7.65 -18.70
CA ASP A 202 14.94 -7.80 -19.61
C ASP A 202 14.25 -6.45 -19.85
N GLN A 203 14.63 -5.78 -20.94
CA GLN A 203 14.07 -4.50 -21.36
C GLN A 203 12.55 -4.57 -21.61
N GLU A 204 12.09 -5.65 -22.24
CA GLU A 204 10.66 -5.80 -22.59
C GLU A 204 9.80 -6.03 -21.36
N GLN A 205 10.31 -6.71 -20.34
CA GLN A 205 9.63 -6.85 -19.06
C GLN A 205 9.38 -5.49 -18.40
N VAL A 206 10.37 -4.59 -18.44
CA VAL A 206 10.21 -3.24 -17.87
C VAL A 206 9.17 -2.44 -18.64
N LYS A 207 9.20 -2.44 -19.96
CA LYS A 207 8.20 -1.78 -20.81
C LYS A 207 6.78 -2.31 -20.54
N LYS A 208 6.64 -3.63 -20.40
CA LYS A 208 5.36 -4.25 -20.02
C LYS A 208 4.89 -3.79 -18.65
N LEU A 209 5.76 -3.75 -17.66
CA LEU A 209 5.44 -3.24 -16.33
C LEU A 209 5.07 -1.75 -16.37
N ALA A 210 5.77 -0.93 -17.15
CA ALA A 210 5.47 0.49 -17.32
C ALA A 210 4.05 0.70 -17.91
N SER A 211 3.72 -0.07 -18.95
CA SER A 211 2.40 -0.01 -19.57
C SER A 211 1.27 -0.50 -18.65
N MET A 212 1.53 -1.52 -17.83
CA MET A 212 0.59 -1.99 -16.79
C MET A 212 0.44 -0.96 -15.68
N ASN A 213 1.52 -0.38 -15.18
CA ASN A 213 1.48 0.67 -14.17
C ASN A 213 0.66 1.87 -14.63
N LYS A 214 0.71 2.25 -15.90
CA LYS A 214 -0.14 3.30 -16.46
C LYS A 214 -1.63 3.00 -16.27
N ARG A 215 -2.03 1.74 -16.45
CA ARG A 215 -3.41 1.29 -16.23
C ARG A 215 -3.81 1.29 -14.75
N PHE A 216 -2.90 0.90 -13.85
CA PHE A 216 -3.16 0.86 -12.41
C PHE A 216 -2.97 2.21 -11.71
N ARG A 217 -2.11 3.09 -12.23
CA ARG A 217 -1.91 4.47 -11.71
C ARG A 217 -3.07 5.41 -12.01
N SER A 218 -3.97 5.04 -12.91
CA SER A 218 -5.25 5.75 -13.03
C SER A 218 -6.13 5.58 -11.78
N GLY A 219 -5.84 4.57 -10.93
CA GLY A 219 -6.33 4.47 -9.56
C GLY A 219 -5.38 5.22 -8.63
N MET A 220 -5.66 6.47 -8.37
CA MET A 220 -4.92 7.33 -7.47
C MET A 220 -4.90 6.73 -6.06
N GLN A 221 -3.70 6.60 -5.45
CA GLN A 221 -3.61 6.15 -4.06
C GLN A 221 -4.04 7.27 -3.13
N LEU A 222 -5.09 7.02 -2.37
CA LEU A 222 -5.52 7.87 -1.27
C LEU A 222 -4.73 7.52 -0.02
N ARG A 223 -4.30 8.52 0.72
CA ARG A 223 -3.55 8.36 1.98
C ARG A 223 -3.98 9.41 2.97
N LEU A 224 -3.95 9.07 4.24
CA LEU A 224 -4.00 10.09 5.27
C LEU A 224 -2.85 11.07 5.05
N PRO A 225 -3.06 12.40 5.25
CA PRO A 225 -1.98 13.36 5.22
C PRO A 225 -0.88 12.87 6.16
N GLN A 226 0.31 12.67 5.62
CA GLN A 226 1.43 12.29 6.47
C GLN A 226 1.68 13.46 7.42
N GLN A 227 1.59 13.21 8.72
CA GLN A 227 2.30 14.04 9.67
C GLN A 227 3.75 14.08 9.19
N GLU A 228 4.31 15.25 9.01
CA GLU A 228 5.71 15.44 8.61
C GLU A 228 6.59 14.75 9.66
N THR A 229 6.83 13.46 9.47
CA THR A 229 7.86 12.76 10.21
C THR A 229 9.18 13.26 9.65
N GLU A 230 9.90 14.02 10.45
CA GLU A 230 11.29 14.34 10.20
C GLU A 230 12.06 13.04 9.93
N GLY A 231 12.49 12.87 8.69
CA GLY A 231 13.15 11.68 8.20
C GLY A 231 12.45 11.10 6.99
N LYS A 232 12.59 11.75 5.83
CA LYS A 232 12.10 11.26 4.53
C LYS A 232 12.81 9.97 4.17
N SER A 233 12.34 8.85 4.72
CA SER A 233 12.79 7.54 4.30
C SER A 233 12.24 7.29 2.89
N ILE A 234 13.09 7.42 1.90
CA ILE A 234 12.79 6.96 0.54
C ILE A 234 12.56 5.45 0.64
N SER A 235 11.34 5.01 0.35
CA SER A 235 10.98 3.59 0.35
C SER A 235 10.75 3.07 -1.06
N GLY A 236 11.25 3.80 -2.08
CA GLY A 236 11.02 3.50 -3.47
C GLY A 236 12.28 3.17 -4.25
N VAL A 237 12.11 2.47 -5.37
CA VAL A 237 13.13 2.16 -6.36
C VAL A 237 12.58 2.38 -7.76
N ILE A 238 13.40 2.99 -8.62
CA ILE A 238 13.08 3.21 -10.03
C ILE A 238 13.59 2.00 -10.81
N HIS A 239 12.73 1.34 -11.57
CA HIS A 239 13.13 0.25 -12.46
C HIS A 239 13.32 0.79 -13.88
N ILE A 240 14.42 0.42 -14.48
CA ILE A 240 14.73 0.69 -15.89
C ILE A 240 15.20 -0.59 -16.59
N GLY A 241 15.10 -0.61 -17.91
CA GLY A 241 15.69 -1.67 -18.72
C GLY A 241 17.20 -1.46 -18.93
N ILE A 242 17.86 -2.51 -19.39
CA ILE A 242 19.30 -2.47 -19.62
C ILE A 242 19.70 -1.52 -20.76
N ASP A 243 18.85 -1.35 -21.78
CA ASP A 243 19.11 -0.42 -22.88
C ASP A 243 19.00 1.03 -22.40
N ASP A 244 18.03 1.32 -21.53
CA ASP A 244 17.86 2.63 -20.91
C ASP A 244 19.03 2.96 -19.99
N ALA A 245 19.52 1.97 -19.24
CA ALA A 245 20.74 2.12 -18.44
C ALA A 245 21.96 2.42 -19.30
N ALA A 246 22.08 1.79 -20.48
CA ALA A 246 23.15 2.06 -21.42
C ALA A 246 23.13 3.52 -21.92
N ILE A 247 21.94 4.08 -22.17
CA ILE A 247 21.75 5.48 -22.48
C ILE A 247 22.22 6.37 -21.33
N LEU A 248 21.71 6.14 -20.11
CA LEU A 248 22.07 6.96 -18.94
C LEU A 248 23.56 6.95 -18.62
N PHE A 249 24.25 5.83 -18.83
CA PHE A 249 25.67 5.70 -18.57
C PHE A 249 26.56 6.00 -19.81
N ASN A 250 25.99 6.39 -20.92
CA ASN A 250 26.73 6.60 -22.18
C ASN A 250 27.62 5.41 -22.55
N THR A 251 27.03 4.23 -22.55
CA THR A 251 27.73 2.99 -22.84
C THR A 251 26.86 2.09 -23.72
N SER A 252 27.30 0.88 -24.01
CA SER A 252 26.49 -0.10 -24.73
C SER A 252 25.91 -1.15 -23.80
N THR A 253 24.76 -1.69 -24.14
CA THR A 253 24.15 -2.84 -23.47
C THR A 253 25.11 -4.01 -23.35
N SER A 254 25.90 -4.29 -24.40
CA SER A 254 26.92 -5.33 -24.38
C SER A 254 28.04 -5.07 -23.35
N SER A 255 28.39 -3.81 -23.10
CA SER A 255 29.38 -3.46 -22.08
C SER A 255 28.81 -3.70 -20.66
N ILE A 256 27.53 -3.39 -20.44
CA ILE A 256 26.86 -3.68 -19.17
C ILE A 256 26.80 -5.20 -18.94
N LEU A 257 26.39 -5.99 -19.94
CA LEU A 257 26.35 -7.46 -19.86
C LEU A 257 27.72 -8.07 -19.53
N LYS A 258 28.79 -7.62 -20.19
CA LYS A 258 30.16 -8.05 -19.84
C LYS A 258 30.56 -7.67 -18.41
N THR A 259 29.98 -6.61 -17.87
CA THR A 259 30.18 -6.22 -16.46
C THR A 259 29.46 -7.17 -15.52
N VAL A 260 28.22 -7.54 -15.85
CA VAL A 260 27.45 -8.56 -15.10
C VAL A 260 28.20 -9.90 -15.07
N GLU A 261 28.75 -10.36 -16.19
CA GLU A 261 29.56 -11.58 -16.22
C GLU A 261 30.81 -11.56 -15.29
N LYS A 262 31.37 -10.37 -15.05
CA LYS A 262 32.46 -10.21 -14.08
C LYS A 262 31.95 -10.25 -12.65
N MET A 263 30.79 -9.65 -12.40
CA MET A 263 30.13 -9.66 -11.10
C MET A 263 29.72 -11.08 -10.70
N ASP A 264 29.22 -11.88 -11.63
CA ASP A 264 28.90 -13.29 -11.42
C ASP A 264 30.12 -14.15 -11.08
N LYS A 265 31.32 -13.68 -11.44
CA LYS A 265 32.59 -14.27 -11.01
C LYS A 265 33.14 -13.71 -9.71
N GLY A 266 32.29 -13.01 -8.93
CA GLY A 266 32.65 -12.42 -7.65
C GLY A 266 33.52 -11.16 -7.71
N LYS A 267 33.61 -10.49 -8.88
CA LYS A 267 34.37 -9.24 -9.03
C LYS A 267 33.46 -8.05 -8.91
N THR A 268 33.63 -7.26 -7.87
CA THR A 268 32.91 -6.00 -7.70
C THR A 268 33.21 -5.05 -8.86
N GLN A 269 32.21 -4.30 -9.29
CA GLN A 269 32.28 -3.39 -10.44
C GLN A 269 31.74 -2.00 -10.10
N THR A 270 31.69 -1.67 -8.81
CA THR A 270 31.21 -0.37 -8.31
C THR A 270 32.05 0.78 -8.86
N GLY A 271 31.40 1.87 -9.23
CA GLY A 271 32.03 3.04 -9.84
C GLY A 271 32.49 2.87 -11.28
N LYS A 272 32.23 1.70 -11.91
CA LYS A 272 32.63 1.49 -13.30
C LYS A 272 31.90 2.41 -14.26
N TYR A 273 30.65 2.72 -13.98
CA TYR A 273 29.85 3.66 -14.74
C TYR A 273 29.43 4.79 -13.80
N VAL A 274 29.69 6.01 -14.23
CA VAL A 274 29.29 7.25 -13.56
C VAL A 274 28.82 8.23 -14.63
N SER A 275 27.71 8.91 -14.39
CA SER A 275 27.22 9.95 -15.28
C SER A 275 26.50 11.04 -14.48
N SER A 276 26.39 12.24 -15.06
CA SER A 276 25.53 13.29 -14.55
C SER A 276 24.15 13.15 -15.16
N VAL A 277 23.13 13.17 -14.32
CA VAL A 277 21.73 13.10 -14.76
C VAL A 277 20.89 14.18 -14.04
N LYS A 278 19.91 14.73 -14.76
CA LYS A 278 18.83 15.47 -14.10
C LYS A 278 17.71 14.51 -13.80
N ALA A 279 17.38 14.38 -12.51
CA ALA A 279 16.25 13.60 -12.00
C ALA A 279 15.13 14.54 -11.61
N SER A 280 13.95 14.36 -12.19
CA SER A 280 12.75 15.11 -11.82
C SER A 280 11.63 14.16 -11.49
N LEU A 281 11.07 14.29 -10.29
CA LEU A 281 9.89 13.58 -9.82
C LEU A 281 8.86 14.59 -9.34
N ILE A 282 7.86 14.83 -10.18
CA ILE A 282 6.78 15.76 -9.89
C ILE A 282 5.58 14.95 -9.40
N SER A 283 5.11 15.28 -8.20
CA SER A 283 3.87 14.73 -7.64
C SER A 283 2.78 15.78 -7.78
N SER A 284 1.73 15.47 -8.52
CA SER A 284 0.48 16.25 -8.47
C SER A 284 -0.41 15.60 -7.41
N GLY A 285 -0.54 16.23 -6.26
CA GLY A 285 -1.46 15.80 -5.19
C GLY A 285 -2.69 16.71 -5.16
N ALA A 286 -3.85 16.15 -4.89
CA ALA A 286 -5.05 16.90 -4.53
C ALA A 286 -5.51 16.41 -3.15
N ASN A 287 -5.93 17.33 -2.31
CA ASN A 287 -6.64 16.94 -1.10
C ASN A 287 -8.05 16.46 -1.49
N VAL A 288 -8.48 15.40 -0.88
CA VAL A 288 -9.80 14.79 -1.05
C VAL A 288 -10.48 14.80 0.30
N GLU A 289 -11.54 15.58 0.41
CA GLU A 289 -12.38 15.58 1.62
C GLU A 289 -13.36 14.41 1.55
N THR A 290 -13.37 13.61 2.59
CA THR A 290 -14.20 12.42 2.72
C THR A 290 -14.63 12.21 4.17
N GLU A 291 -15.48 11.22 4.41
CA GLU A 291 -15.97 10.90 5.74
C GLU A 291 -16.14 9.39 5.93
N ASN A 292 -16.07 8.96 7.18
CA ASN A 292 -16.70 7.72 7.61
C ASN A 292 -18.12 8.04 8.07
N VAL A 293 -19.07 7.17 7.74
CA VAL A 293 -20.41 7.21 8.33
C VAL A 293 -20.37 6.39 9.61
N VAL A 294 -20.70 6.98 10.73
CA VAL A 294 -20.56 6.39 12.06
C VAL A 294 -21.89 6.39 12.81
N GLY A 295 -22.17 5.28 13.47
CA GLY A 295 -23.32 5.14 14.35
C GLY A 295 -22.91 4.42 15.64
N LEU A 296 -23.55 4.77 16.74
CA LEU A 296 -23.27 4.22 18.07
C LEU A 296 -24.53 3.59 18.68
N ILE A 297 -24.37 2.37 19.15
CA ILE A 297 -25.30 1.71 20.08
C ILE A 297 -24.64 1.68 21.45
N LYS A 298 -25.23 2.35 22.42
CA LYS A 298 -24.64 2.46 23.75
C LYS A 298 -24.84 1.20 24.55
N GLY A 299 -23.74 0.60 25.03
CA GLY A 299 -23.79 -0.57 25.89
C GLY A 299 -24.42 -0.28 27.27
N SER A 300 -25.16 -1.23 27.81
CA SER A 300 -25.83 -1.10 29.12
C SER A 300 -24.95 -1.50 30.31
N GLU A 301 -24.04 -2.51 30.13
CA GLU A 301 -23.24 -3.06 31.22
C GLU A 301 -21.82 -2.48 31.27
N LEU A 302 -21.18 -2.36 30.11
CA LEU A 302 -19.80 -1.89 29.96
C LEU A 302 -19.73 -0.72 28.96
N PRO A 303 -20.29 0.46 29.28
CA PRO A 303 -20.44 1.57 28.33
C PRO A 303 -19.13 2.20 27.86
N ASP A 304 -18.01 1.91 28.51
CA ASP A 304 -16.68 2.40 28.17
C ASP A 304 -15.87 1.36 27.34
N GLU A 305 -16.46 0.18 27.07
CA GLU A 305 -15.85 -0.83 26.21
C GLU A 305 -16.57 -0.86 24.86
N TYR A 306 -15.80 -0.91 23.76
CA TYR A 306 -16.34 -0.81 22.41
C TYR A 306 -16.04 -2.04 21.59
N VAL A 307 -17.08 -2.54 20.90
CA VAL A 307 -16.93 -3.46 19.77
C VAL A 307 -17.17 -2.66 18.50
N ILE A 308 -16.19 -2.64 17.61
CA ILE A 308 -16.26 -1.86 16.37
C ILE A 308 -16.49 -2.81 15.19
N LEU A 309 -17.59 -2.58 14.46
CA LEU A 309 -17.87 -3.23 13.17
C LEU A 309 -17.57 -2.25 12.06
N THR A 310 -16.89 -2.69 11.01
CA THR A 310 -16.50 -1.84 9.89
C THR A 310 -16.77 -2.50 8.55
N ALA A 311 -17.20 -1.70 7.58
CA ALA A 311 -17.29 -2.07 6.18
C ALA A 311 -16.98 -0.84 5.33
N HIS A 312 -16.19 -0.97 4.26
CA HIS A 312 -16.01 0.16 3.36
C HIS A 312 -17.16 0.26 2.37
N TYR A 313 -17.63 1.47 2.12
CA TYR A 313 -18.74 1.75 1.22
C TYR A 313 -18.31 2.41 -0.09
N ASP A 314 -17.04 2.80 -0.20
CA ASP A 314 -16.45 3.32 -1.43
C ASP A 314 -16.01 2.19 -2.38
N HIS A 315 -15.83 2.53 -3.67
CA HIS A 315 -15.32 1.60 -4.66
C HIS A 315 -14.54 2.36 -5.77
N LEU A 316 -14.38 1.78 -6.96
CA LEU A 316 -13.48 2.27 -8.00
C LEU A 316 -14.01 3.44 -8.83
N GLY A 317 -15.28 3.79 -8.72
CA GLY A 317 -15.87 4.92 -9.43
C GLY A 317 -16.10 4.70 -10.93
N LYS A 318 -16.09 5.81 -11.66
CA LYS A 318 -16.16 5.84 -13.13
C LYS A 318 -14.78 5.85 -13.74
N ARG A 319 -14.56 5.03 -14.74
CA ARG A 319 -13.34 5.04 -15.56
C ARG A 319 -13.72 4.98 -17.03
N GLU A 320 -13.37 6.03 -17.77
CA GLU A 320 -13.74 6.18 -19.19
C GLU A 320 -15.25 6.05 -19.40
N LYS A 321 -15.70 4.92 -19.99
CA LYS A 321 -17.12 4.64 -20.29
C LYS A 321 -17.76 3.63 -19.34
N SER A 322 -17.02 3.15 -18.34
CA SER A 322 -17.47 2.09 -17.43
C SER A 322 -17.66 2.62 -16.02
N ILE A 323 -18.76 2.20 -15.37
CA ILE A 323 -18.99 2.39 -13.95
C ILE A 323 -18.64 1.07 -13.25
N TYR A 324 -17.82 1.16 -12.21
CA TYR A 324 -17.46 0.03 -11.36
C TYR A 324 -18.37 0.05 -10.15
N ASN A 325 -19.48 -0.65 -10.23
CA ASN A 325 -20.58 -0.55 -9.26
C ASN A 325 -20.27 -1.17 -7.89
N GLY A 326 -19.35 -2.14 -7.80
CA GLY A 326 -18.88 -2.69 -6.53
C GLY A 326 -19.99 -3.31 -5.68
N ALA A 327 -20.79 -4.20 -6.25
CA ALA A 327 -21.84 -4.89 -5.51
C ALA A 327 -21.24 -5.85 -4.47
N ASP A 328 -20.33 -6.74 -4.91
CA ASP A 328 -19.64 -7.69 -4.06
C ASP A 328 -18.53 -7.01 -3.25
N ASP A 329 -17.82 -6.05 -3.83
CA ASP A 329 -16.75 -5.24 -3.23
C ASP A 329 -17.17 -3.75 -3.13
N ASN A 330 -17.74 -3.25 -2.04
CA ASN A 330 -18.12 -3.97 -0.84
C ASN A 330 -19.54 -3.57 -0.38
N ALA A 331 -20.50 -3.35 -1.33
CA ALA A 331 -21.87 -3.02 -0.97
C ALA A 331 -22.52 -4.12 -0.11
N THR A 332 -22.15 -5.39 -0.34
CA THR A 332 -22.62 -6.53 0.46
C THR A 332 -22.18 -6.45 1.93
N GLY A 333 -20.90 -6.13 2.18
CA GLY A 333 -20.40 -5.96 3.54
C GLY A 333 -21.03 -4.75 4.24
N THR A 334 -21.26 -3.67 3.48
CA THR A 334 -21.93 -2.48 3.99
C THR A 334 -23.41 -2.78 4.33
N ALA A 335 -24.12 -3.50 3.48
CA ALA A 335 -25.49 -3.94 3.75
C ALA A 335 -25.57 -4.81 5.01
N ALA A 336 -24.67 -5.80 5.12
CA ALA A 336 -24.61 -6.65 6.30
C ALA A 336 -24.35 -5.87 7.60
N LEU A 337 -23.53 -4.81 7.55
CA LEU A 337 -23.29 -3.94 8.71
C LEU A 337 -24.56 -3.21 9.12
N VAL A 338 -25.33 -2.67 8.17
CA VAL A 338 -26.60 -1.95 8.44
C VAL A 338 -27.61 -2.89 9.10
N GLU A 339 -27.81 -4.07 8.54
CA GLU A 339 -28.75 -5.08 9.05
C GLU A 339 -28.37 -5.58 10.45
N VAL A 340 -27.08 -5.82 10.68
CA VAL A 340 -26.57 -6.18 12.02
C VAL A 340 -26.84 -5.05 13.02
N ALA A 341 -26.60 -3.79 12.63
CA ALA A 341 -26.87 -2.65 13.50
C ALA A 341 -28.36 -2.52 13.84
N GLU A 342 -29.25 -2.72 12.87
CA GLU A 342 -30.70 -2.72 13.08
C GLU A 342 -31.11 -3.84 14.04
N THR A 343 -30.57 -5.05 13.84
CA THR A 343 -30.83 -6.18 14.74
C THR A 343 -30.42 -5.87 16.18
N PHE A 344 -29.26 -5.25 16.40
CA PHE A 344 -28.82 -4.85 17.75
C PHE A 344 -29.71 -3.78 18.39
N MET A 345 -30.33 -2.89 17.60
CA MET A 345 -31.28 -1.90 18.11
C MET A 345 -32.63 -2.50 18.55
N GLN A 346 -32.94 -3.71 18.06
CA GLN A 346 -34.15 -4.45 18.40
C GLN A 346 -33.95 -5.40 19.61
N MET A 347 -32.72 -5.59 20.06
CA MET A 347 -32.37 -6.41 21.25
C MET A 347 -32.55 -5.62 22.55
#